data_e531673ef979f4290490f0a6ddcf0117
#
_entry.id   e531673ef979f4290490f0a6ddcf0117
#
_cell.length_a   1.000
_cell.length_b   1.000
_cell.length_c   1.000
_cell.angle_alpha   90.00
_cell.angle_beta   90.00
_cell.angle_gamma   90.00
#
_symmetry.space_group_name_H-M   'P 1'
#
loop_
_entity.id
_entity.type
_entity.pdbx_description
1 polymer ?
#
loop_
_entity_poly.entity_id
_entity_poly.type
_entity_poly.pdbx_seq_one_letter_code
_entity_poly.pdbx_strand_id
1 'polypeptide(L)'
;EVGIETRSTDPQYVVLGYDTEITYEKLSTASILMHRGVPMVVSHPDMVCPSPEGGLPDTGAYMALFEATTGKSASHVAGKPNAGMILHKVEELGLSPDECAMVGDRLYTDMEMADRAGVHGVLVLSGEATREDLGVAPQNPSLVVGSVAELCLRTC
;
A
#
# COMPACT_ATOMS: atom_id res chain seq x y z
N GLU A 1 17.65 13.82 8.65
CA GLU A 1 16.76 12.84 9.31
C GLU A 1 15.50 13.55 9.76
N VAL A 2 14.33 13.04 9.35
CA VAL A 2 13.05 13.49 9.87
C VAL A 2 12.70 12.56 11.03
N GLY A 3 12.71 13.07 12.25
CA GLY A 3 12.34 12.31 13.44
C GLY A 3 10.83 12.25 13.62
N ILE A 4 10.29 11.06 13.95
CA ILE A 4 8.90 10.88 14.35
C ILE A 4 8.87 10.63 15.86
N GLU A 5 8.22 11.52 16.61
CA GLU A 5 7.97 11.35 18.05
C GLU A 5 6.73 10.47 18.27
N THR A 6 6.93 9.25 18.75
CA THR A 6 5.85 8.26 18.94
C THR A 6 5.14 8.33 20.31
N ARG A 7 5.63 9.17 21.22
CA ARG A 7 5.07 9.34 22.58
C ARG A 7 4.67 10.77 22.87
N SER A 8 4.27 11.52 21.84
CA SER A 8 3.84 12.90 22.00
C SER A 8 2.60 13.00 22.89
N THR A 9 2.56 14.01 23.75
CA THR A 9 1.36 14.39 24.50
C THR A 9 0.39 15.23 23.67
N ASP A 10 0.86 15.75 22.52
CA ASP A 10 0.06 16.51 21.54
C ASP A 10 0.30 15.94 20.14
N PRO A 11 -0.23 14.74 19.81
CA PRO A 11 0.03 14.08 18.55
C PRO A 11 -0.68 14.80 17.39
N GLN A 12 0.08 15.05 16.33
CA GLN A 12 -0.44 15.67 15.10
C GLN A 12 -1.05 14.65 14.13
N TYR A 13 -0.68 13.38 14.26
CA TYR A 13 -1.15 12.28 13.43
C TYR A 13 -1.36 11.01 14.24
N VAL A 14 -2.36 10.23 13.85
CA VAL A 14 -2.44 8.81 14.16
C VAL A 14 -1.76 8.06 13.01
N VAL A 15 -0.73 7.29 13.30
CA VAL A 15 -0.04 6.48 12.29
C VAL A 15 -0.43 5.01 12.47
N LEU A 16 -1.00 4.41 11.43
CA LEU A 16 -1.43 3.03 11.41
C LEU A 16 -0.58 2.23 10.41
N GLY A 17 0.03 1.15 10.88
CA GLY A 17 0.71 0.15 10.06
C GLY A 17 0.23 -1.25 10.42
N TYR A 18 0.83 -2.27 9.79
CA TYR A 18 0.62 -3.65 10.15
C TYR A 18 1.15 -3.90 11.57
N ASP A 19 0.28 -4.27 12.48
CA ASP A 19 0.59 -4.48 13.90
C ASP A 19 0.00 -5.80 14.38
N THR A 20 0.86 -6.78 14.63
CA THR A 20 0.50 -8.09 15.18
C THR A 20 0.36 -8.08 16.71
N GLU A 21 0.70 -6.96 17.35
CA GLU A 21 0.60 -6.75 18.80
C GLU A 21 -0.44 -5.68 19.14
N ILE A 22 -1.49 -5.58 18.34
CA ILE A 22 -2.55 -4.60 18.55
C ILE A 22 -3.26 -4.86 19.87
N THR A 23 -3.50 -3.80 20.64
CA THR A 23 -4.20 -3.86 21.91
C THR A 23 -5.42 -2.96 21.92
N TYR A 24 -6.39 -3.24 22.80
CA TYR A 24 -7.53 -2.37 22.98
C TYR A 24 -7.12 -0.94 23.39
N GLU A 25 -6.05 -0.80 24.17
CA GLU A 25 -5.50 0.51 24.56
C GLU A 25 -5.03 1.29 23.33
N LYS A 26 -4.28 0.67 22.40
CA LYS A 26 -3.86 1.30 21.14
C LYS A 26 -5.08 1.74 20.31
N LEU A 27 -6.06 0.83 20.16
CA LEU A 27 -7.28 1.11 19.40
C LEU A 27 -8.10 2.25 20.02
N SER A 28 -8.33 2.22 21.33
CA SER A 28 -9.11 3.24 22.02
C SER A 28 -8.43 4.61 21.98
N THR A 29 -7.11 4.65 22.19
CA THR A 29 -6.33 5.90 22.12
C THR A 29 -6.40 6.51 20.72
N ALA A 30 -6.16 5.72 19.67
CA ALA A 30 -6.26 6.18 18.30
C ALA A 30 -7.68 6.68 17.96
N SER A 31 -8.71 5.94 18.36
CA SER A 31 -10.11 6.31 18.15
C SER A 31 -10.45 7.66 18.80
N ILE A 32 -10.04 7.86 20.07
CA ILE A 32 -10.25 9.14 20.78
C ILE A 32 -9.54 10.30 20.08
N LEU A 33 -8.31 10.11 19.62
CA LEU A 33 -7.56 11.12 18.88
C LEU A 33 -8.27 11.48 17.56
N MET A 34 -8.73 10.48 16.83
CA MET A 34 -9.50 10.71 15.59
C MET A 34 -10.81 11.45 15.85
N HIS A 35 -11.54 11.13 16.92
CA HIS A 35 -12.73 11.91 17.32
C HIS A 35 -12.40 13.38 17.60
N ARG A 36 -11.22 13.67 18.17
CA ARG A 36 -10.73 15.04 18.40
C ARG A 36 -10.25 15.76 17.14
N GLY A 37 -10.23 15.06 15.99
CA GLY A 37 -9.86 15.66 14.71
C GLY A 37 -8.42 15.38 14.28
N VAL A 38 -7.66 14.58 15.03
CA VAL A 38 -6.32 14.17 14.61
C VAL A 38 -6.41 13.29 13.36
N PRO A 39 -5.74 13.64 12.24
CA PRO A 39 -5.82 12.88 11.01
C PRO A 39 -5.06 11.56 11.14
N MET A 40 -5.54 10.52 10.41
CA MET A 40 -4.90 9.22 10.34
C MET A 40 -4.13 9.06 9.04
N VAL A 41 -2.85 8.67 9.16
CA VAL A 41 -1.99 8.26 8.05
C VAL A 41 -1.77 6.76 8.16
N VAL A 42 -1.88 6.04 7.04
CA VAL A 42 -1.75 4.58 7.01
C VAL A 42 -0.64 4.14 6.06
N SER A 43 0.01 3.02 6.38
CA SER A 43 1.08 2.47 5.55
C SER A 43 0.54 1.91 4.23
N HIS A 44 -0.58 1.17 4.25
CA HIS A 44 -1.22 0.53 3.09
C HIS A 44 -2.66 0.14 3.43
N PRO A 45 -3.53 -0.09 2.43
CA PRO A 45 -4.94 -0.38 2.65
C PRO A 45 -5.29 -1.88 2.57
N ASP A 46 -4.32 -2.79 2.54
CA ASP A 46 -4.56 -4.22 2.38
C ASP A 46 -5.43 -4.74 3.53
N MET A 47 -6.54 -5.41 3.18
CA MET A 47 -7.53 -5.92 4.15
C MET A 47 -7.06 -7.18 4.83
N VAL A 48 -6.27 -8.00 4.13
CA VAL A 48 -5.92 -9.36 4.53
C VAL A 48 -4.45 -9.60 4.27
N CYS A 49 -3.75 -10.09 5.30
CA CYS A 49 -2.43 -10.68 5.18
C CYS A 49 -2.60 -12.19 4.91
N PRO A 50 -2.11 -12.73 3.78
CA PRO A 50 -2.23 -14.15 3.47
C PRO A 50 -1.46 -15.01 4.47
N SER A 51 -2.06 -16.13 4.90
CA SER A 51 -1.36 -17.16 5.66
C SER A 51 -1.82 -18.57 5.24
N PRO A 52 -1.03 -19.62 5.50
CA PRO A 52 -1.43 -21.00 5.19
C PRO A 52 -2.69 -21.46 5.93
N GLU A 53 -2.99 -20.85 7.07
CA GLU A 53 -4.12 -21.21 7.94
C GLU A 53 -5.39 -20.37 7.62
N GLY A 54 -5.26 -19.38 6.73
CA GLY A 54 -6.34 -18.47 6.36
C GLY A 54 -5.90 -17.01 6.38
N GLY A 55 -6.77 -16.11 5.96
CA GLY A 55 -6.49 -14.68 5.96
C GLY A 55 -6.42 -14.09 7.37
N LEU A 56 -5.36 -13.33 7.66
CA LEU A 56 -5.20 -12.58 8.91
C LEU A 56 -5.59 -11.11 8.70
N PRO A 57 -6.11 -10.43 9.74
CA PRO A 57 -6.39 -8.99 9.65
C PRO A 57 -5.14 -8.19 9.30
N ASP A 58 -5.23 -7.33 8.29
CA ASP A 58 -4.18 -6.41 7.91
C ASP A 58 -4.62 -4.95 8.14
N THR A 59 -3.80 -3.99 7.80
CA THR A 59 -4.00 -2.55 8.03
C THR A 59 -5.37 -2.06 7.56
N GLY A 60 -5.86 -2.53 6.42
CA GLY A 60 -7.19 -2.18 5.90
C GLY A 60 -8.33 -2.64 6.80
N ALA A 61 -8.19 -3.80 7.48
CA ALA A 61 -9.18 -4.26 8.46
C ALA A 61 -9.25 -3.31 9.67
N TYR A 62 -8.10 -2.81 10.13
CA TYR A 62 -8.07 -1.81 11.20
C TYR A 62 -8.61 -0.45 10.75
N MET A 63 -8.36 -0.06 9.48
CA MET A 63 -8.99 1.13 8.90
C MET A 63 -10.52 1.04 8.95
N ALA A 64 -11.08 -0.11 8.55
CA ALA A 64 -12.53 -0.36 8.58
C ALA A 64 -13.07 -0.29 10.02
N LEU A 65 -12.33 -0.81 11.01
CA LEU A 65 -12.68 -0.69 12.43
C LEU A 65 -12.76 0.78 12.85
N PHE A 66 -11.75 1.60 12.50
CA PHE A 66 -11.74 3.02 12.86
C PHE A 66 -12.82 3.80 12.13
N GLU A 67 -13.09 3.50 10.87
CA GLU A 67 -14.19 4.13 10.13
C GLU A 67 -15.54 3.79 10.75
N ALA A 68 -15.79 2.54 11.10
CA ALA A 68 -17.01 2.13 11.81
C ALA A 68 -17.17 2.79 13.19
N THR A 69 -16.05 3.03 13.89
CA THR A 69 -16.06 3.58 15.25
C THR A 69 -16.14 5.11 15.26
N THR A 70 -15.47 5.78 14.33
CA THR A 70 -15.29 7.24 14.34
C THR A 70 -16.04 7.97 13.24
N GLY A 71 -16.51 7.26 12.22
CA GLY A 71 -17.05 7.83 10.98
C GLY A 71 -15.99 8.54 10.12
N LYS A 72 -14.69 8.30 10.37
CA LYS A 72 -13.60 8.96 9.67
C LYS A 72 -12.71 7.96 8.98
N SER A 73 -12.35 8.26 7.73
CA SER A 73 -11.39 7.49 6.93
C SER A 73 -9.96 8.01 7.11
N ALA A 74 -8.98 7.26 6.60
CA ALA A 74 -7.60 7.71 6.55
C ALA A 74 -7.47 8.98 5.71
N SER A 75 -6.69 9.94 6.21
CA SER A 75 -6.40 11.19 5.48
C SER A 75 -5.34 10.99 4.40
N HIS A 76 -4.47 9.99 4.59
CA HIS A 76 -3.41 9.67 3.65
C HIS A 76 -3.02 8.20 3.74
N VAL A 77 -2.79 7.57 2.57
CA VAL A 77 -2.20 6.24 2.41
C VAL A 77 -0.80 6.43 1.85
N ALA A 78 0.22 6.08 2.64
CA ALA A 78 1.62 6.30 2.26
C ALA A 78 2.12 5.28 1.23
N GLY A 79 1.68 4.03 1.36
CA GLY A 79 2.07 2.92 0.49
C GLY A 79 1.21 2.78 -0.76
N LYS A 80 1.31 1.64 -1.40
CA LYS A 80 0.52 1.28 -2.60
C LYS A 80 -0.98 1.51 -2.38
N PRO A 81 -1.71 2.04 -3.32
CA PRO A 81 -1.36 2.44 -4.68
C PRO A 81 -0.85 3.89 -4.83
N ASN A 82 -0.28 4.50 -3.78
CA ASN A 82 0.26 5.85 -3.86
C ASN A 82 1.56 5.88 -4.68
N ALA A 83 1.58 6.68 -5.73
CA ALA A 83 2.73 6.82 -6.63
C ALA A 83 3.97 7.43 -5.97
N GLY A 84 3.82 8.13 -4.84
CA GLY A 84 4.89 8.87 -4.18
C GLY A 84 6.11 8.01 -3.84
N MET A 85 5.91 6.74 -3.50
CA MET A 85 7.03 5.82 -3.22
C MET A 85 7.92 5.59 -4.45
N ILE A 86 7.33 5.36 -5.62
CA ILE A 86 8.07 5.17 -6.88
C ILE A 86 8.67 6.50 -7.33
N LEU A 87 7.88 7.56 -7.38
CA LEU A 87 8.32 8.86 -7.89
C LEU A 87 9.47 9.43 -7.09
N HIS A 88 9.46 9.29 -5.76
CA HIS A 88 10.59 9.70 -4.94
C HIS A 88 11.89 8.94 -5.30
N LYS A 89 11.76 7.62 -5.57
CA LYS A 89 12.93 6.81 -5.95
C LYS A 89 13.43 7.11 -7.37
N VAL A 90 12.51 7.35 -8.29
CA VAL A 90 12.81 7.79 -9.67
C VAL A 90 13.59 9.09 -9.64
N GLU A 91 13.14 10.08 -8.87
CA GLU A 91 13.80 11.38 -8.69
C GLU A 91 15.19 11.21 -8.05
N GLU A 92 15.30 10.43 -6.96
CA GLU A 92 16.58 10.15 -6.28
C GLU A 92 17.63 9.55 -7.23
N LEU A 93 17.21 8.68 -8.15
CA LEU A 93 18.08 8.03 -9.12
C LEU A 93 18.35 8.89 -10.37
N GLY A 94 17.67 10.02 -10.52
CA GLY A 94 17.79 10.88 -11.68
C GLY A 94 17.25 10.27 -12.98
N LEU A 95 16.27 9.35 -12.85
CA LEU A 95 15.63 8.67 -13.97
C LEU A 95 14.32 9.37 -14.37
N SER A 96 13.83 9.06 -15.57
CA SER A 96 12.46 9.39 -15.97
C SER A 96 11.51 8.21 -15.70
N PRO A 97 10.21 8.44 -15.48
CA PRO A 97 9.26 7.36 -15.21
C PRO A 97 9.22 6.28 -16.30
N ASP A 98 9.39 6.63 -17.57
CA ASP A 98 9.41 5.71 -18.70
C ASP A 98 10.66 4.81 -18.77
N GLU A 99 11.68 5.09 -17.96
CA GLU A 99 12.86 4.23 -17.77
C GLU A 99 12.68 3.24 -16.61
N CYS A 100 11.53 3.29 -15.92
CA CYS A 100 11.28 2.53 -14.71
C CYS A 100 10.12 1.56 -14.88
N ALA A 101 10.18 0.43 -14.16
CA ALA A 101 9.09 -0.53 -14.10
C ALA A 101 8.76 -0.92 -12.66
N MET A 102 7.46 -1.02 -12.37
CA MET A 102 6.92 -1.65 -11.17
C MET A 102 6.57 -3.10 -11.48
N VAL A 103 7.17 -4.03 -10.77
CA VAL A 103 6.85 -5.46 -10.88
C VAL A 103 6.03 -5.86 -9.65
N GLY A 104 4.85 -6.44 -9.88
CA GLY A 104 3.95 -6.83 -8.80
C GLY A 104 2.91 -7.84 -9.25
N ASP A 105 2.14 -8.35 -8.32
CA ASP A 105 1.15 -9.40 -8.52
C ASP A 105 -0.29 -8.95 -8.30
N ARG A 106 -0.51 -7.69 -7.89
CA ARG A 106 -1.85 -7.14 -7.63
C ARG A 106 -2.20 -6.03 -8.60
N LEU A 107 -3.37 -6.13 -9.19
CA LEU A 107 -3.87 -5.11 -10.11
C LEU A 107 -4.20 -3.81 -9.37
N TYR A 108 -5.00 -3.89 -8.31
CA TYR A 108 -5.55 -2.73 -7.59
C TYR A 108 -4.54 -1.99 -6.69
N THR A 109 -3.35 -2.51 -6.48
CA THR A 109 -2.28 -1.83 -5.72
C THR A 109 -1.03 -1.62 -6.56
N ASP A 110 -0.40 -2.69 -7.08
CA ASP A 110 0.88 -2.61 -7.78
C ASP A 110 0.73 -1.97 -9.16
N MET A 111 -0.21 -2.46 -9.96
CA MET A 111 -0.44 -1.91 -11.30
C MET A 111 -1.08 -0.52 -11.22
N GLU A 112 -2.00 -0.32 -10.29
CA GLU A 112 -2.56 1.01 -10.02
C GLU A 112 -1.47 2.02 -9.63
N MET A 113 -0.48 1.61 -8.83
CA MET A 113 0.64 2.48 -8.47
C MET A 113 1.53 2.77 -9.69
N ALA A 114 1.76 1.78 -10.56
CA ALA A 114 2.49 1.97 -11.81
C ALA A 114 1.80 2.99 -12.73
N ASP A 115 0.49 2.84 -12.92
CA ASP A 115 -0.33 3.75 -13.72
C ASP A 115 -0.27 5.19 -13.18
N ARG A 116 -0.45 5.36 -11.87
CA ARG A 116 -0.38 6.67 -11.20
C ARG A 116 1.01 7.31 -11.26
N ALA A 117 2.06 6.50 -11.23
CA ALA A 117 3.44 6.98 -11.31
C ALA A 117 3.90 7.24 -12.75
N GLY A 118 3.18 6.75 -13.74
CA GLY A 118 3.57 6.81 -15.15
C GLY A 118 4.77 5.93 -15.49
N VAL A 119 5.01 4.87 -14.69
CA VAL A 119 6.04 3.86 -14.94
C VAL A 119 5.45 2.63 -15.61
N HIS A 120 6.29 1.76 -16.18
CA HIS A 120 5.81 0.51 -16.75
C HIS A 120 5.30 -0.44 -15.68
N GLY A 121 4.06 -0.94 -15.81
CA GLY A 121 3.51 -2.00 -14.97
C GLY A 121 3.86 -3.37 -15.52
N VAL A 122 4.51 -4.23 -14.74
CA VAL A 122 4.80 -5.63 -15.07
C VAL A 122 4.06 -6.54 -14.09
N LEU A 123 2.98 -7.16 -14.57
CA LEU A 123 2.19 -8.08 -13.76
C LEU A 123 2.79 -9.48 -13.79
N VAL A 124 3.01 -10.08 -12.62
CA VAL A 124 3.38 -11.48 -12.47
C VAL A 124 2.18 -12.29 -11.97
N LEU A 125 1.93 -13.44 -12.60
CA LEU A 125 0.78 -14.32 -12.29
C LEU A 125 1.12 -15.40 -11.26
N SER A 126 2.29 -15.31 -10.63
CA SER A 126 2.70 -16.22 -9.55
C SER A 126 2.17 -15.84 -8.17
N GLY A 127 1.43 -14.74 -8.07
CA GLY A 127 0.84 -14.24 -6.83
C GLY A 127 -0.68 -14.23 -6.87
N GLU A 128 -1.29 -13.06 -6.57
CA GLU A 128 -2.73 -12.92 -6.37
C GLU A 128 -3.52 -12.85 -7.69
N ALA A 129 -3.08 -12.03 -8.64
CA ALA A 129 -3.86 -11.79 -9.86
C ALA A 129 -3.88 -12.99 -10.81
N THR A 130 -5.03 -13.20 -11.43
CA THR A 130 -5.26 -14.21 -12.47
C THR A 130 -5.41 -13.58 -13.87
N ARG A 131 -5.42 -14.41 -14.92
CA ARG A 131 -5.69 -13.93 -16.29
C ARG A 131 -7.12 -13.43 -16.47
N GLU A 132 -8.07 -14.01 -15.74
CA GLU A 132 -9.47 -13.59 -15.77
C GLU A 132 -9.64 -12.17 -15.22
N ASP A 133 -8.89 -11.80 -14.19
CA ASP A 133 -8.96 -10.46 -13.59
C ASP A 133 -8.55 -9.37 -14.56
N LEU A 134 -7.63 -9.64 -15.49
CA LEU A 134 -7.22 -8.69 -16.54
C LEU A 134 -8.37 -8.26 -17.45
N GLY A 135 -9.37 -9.13 -17.62
CA GLY A 135 -10.53 -8.86 -18.47
C GLY A 135 -11.55 -7.87 -17.89
N VAL A 136 -11.47 -7.63 -16.56
CA VAL A 136 -12.44 -6.81 -15.82
C VAL A 136 -11.79 -5.64 -15.07
N ALA A 137 -10.49 -5.68 -14.83
CA ALA A 137 -9.77 -4.63 -14.13
C ALA A 137 -9.55 -3.40 -15.03
N PRO A 138 -9.59 -2.20 -14.48
CA PRO A 138 -9.28 -0.96 -15.21
C PRO A 138 -7.78 -0.77 -15.47
N GLN A 139 -6.92 -1.44 -14.67
CA GLN A 139 -5.47 -1.33 -14.80
C GLN A 139 -4.96 -2.06 -16.05
N ASN A 140 -3.96 -1.49 -16.72
CA ASN A 140 -3.47 -1.97 -18.00
C ASN A 140 -1.96 -2.22 -17.95
N PRO A 141 -1.49 -3.39 -17.44
CA PRO A 141 -0.08 -3.71 -17.36
C PRO A 141 0.62 -3.64 -18.71
N SER A 142 1.81 -3.04 -18.78
CA SER A 142 2.66 -2.99 -19.97
C SER A 142 3.15 -4.39 -20.38
N LEU A 143 3.29 -5.28 -19.40
CA LEU A 143 3.73 -6.67 -19.61
C LEU A 143 3.07 -7.59 -18.58
N VAL A 144 2.68 -8.79 -19.02
CA VAL A 144 2.16 -9.85 -18.15
C VAL A 144 2.99 -11.11 -18.37
N VAL A 145 3.56 -11.64 -17.28
CA VAL A 145 4.38 -12.87 -17.29
C VAL A 145 3.89 -13.84 -16.21
N GLY A 146 4.23 -15.11 -16.34
CA GLY A 146 3.86 -16.13 -15.36
C GLY A 146 4.58 -15.93 -14.02
N SER A 147 5.83 -15.50 -14.05
CA SER A 147 6.62 -15.20 -12.84
C SER A 147 7.79 -14.28 -13.15
N VAL A 148 8.43 -13.75 -12.11
CA VAL A 148 9.67 -12.97 -12.21
C VAL A 148 10.79 -13.75 -12.94
N ALA A 149 10.79 -15.08 -12.88
CA ALA A 149 11.79 -15.92 -13.56
C ALA A 149 11.74 -15.78 -15.09
N GLU A 150 10.64 -15.33 -15.67
CA GLU A 150 10.51 -15.08 -17.11
C GLU A 150 11.11 -13.73 -17.54
N LEU A 151 11.39 -12.84 -16.59
CA LEU A 151 12.04 -11.57 -16.85
C LEU A 151 13.53 -11.81 -17.07
N CYS A 152 13.94 -11.96 -18.33
CA CYS A 152 15.34 -12.13 -18.69
C CYS A 152 16.05 -10.77 -18.57
N LEU A 153 16.73 -10.52 -17.46
CA LEU A 153 17.61 -9.37 -17.32
C LEU A 153 18.84 -9.60 -18.21
N ARG A 154 18.82 -9.05 -19.43
CA ARG A 154 20.02 -8.95 -20.23
C ARG A 154 20.88 -7.83 -19.64
N THR A 155 21.88 -8.19 -18.85
CA THR A 155 23.00 -7.28 -18.55
C THR A 155 23.78 -7.08 -19.85
N CYS A 156 23.76 -5.86 -20.36
CA CYS A 156 24.68 -5.42 -21.42
C CYS A 156 26.09 -5.28 -20.87
#